data_86259b66b229e8449e2c4cd9b72eacae
#
_entry.id   86259b66b229e8449e2c4cd9b72eacae
#
_cell.length_a   1.000
_cell.length_b   1.000
_cell.length_c   1.000
_cell.angle_alpha   90.00
_cell.angle_beta   90.00
_cell.angle_gamma   90.00
#
_symmetry.space_group_name_H-M   'P 1'
#
loop_
_entity.id
_entity.type
_entity.pdbx_description
1 polymer ?
#
loop_
_entity_poly.entity_id
_entity_poly.type
_entity_poly.pdbx_seq_one_letter_code
_entity_poly.pdbx_strand_id
1 'polypeptide(L)'
;MEVFDEPSSYYPSESLSLDELAYWVAFTRILGIGPVRFKMLLDYFHDDVAAAWNANWKELAQAGLDQSIIDSFIRQRASSNPQRELEKLERLRVQVITIRDNAYPSLLKEISNAPTVLYVAGTLKKEEDSFALGIVGTRKVSAYGRQVTEQFARGLAQGNVTVVSGLAHGIDAIAHTTALNAGGRTIAVMASGLDIIYPSENTGLARRIVESGQGALVTEFPLGVKPDSKNFPARNRIISGLSQGILVTEAPKQKGVTQLTAGWRRSHRAA
;
A
#
# COMPACT_ATOMS: atom_id res chain seq x y z
N MET A 1 -6.32 -18.91 9.62
CA MET A 1 -5.09 -19.14 8.87
C MET A 1 -4.15 -18.01 9.28
N GLU A 2 -3.17 -18.32 10.10
CA GLU A 2 -2.15 -17.37 10.51
C GLU A 2 -1.31 -17.05 9.27
N VAL A 3 -1.32 -15.81 8.82
CA VAL A 3 -0.63 -15.42 7.59
C VAL A 3 0.87 -15.31 7.84
N PHE A 4 1.28 -15.02 9.10
CA PHE A 4 2.68 -14.81 9.48
C PHE A 4 2.94 -15.29 10.91
N ASP A 5 4.01 -16.09 11.13
CA ASP A 5 4.32 -16.77 12.42
C ASP A 5 5.19 -15.96 13.40
N GLU A 6 5.85 -14.88 12.99
CA GLU A 6 6.75 -14.11 13.85
C GLU A 6 6.14 -12.79 14.35
N PRO A 7 6.50 -12.31 15.56
CA PRO A 7 5.96 -11.08 16.09
C PRO A 7 6.55 -9.87 15.38
N SER A 8 5.82 -9.32 14.42
CA SER A 8 6.00 -7.90 14.16
C SER A 8 5.50 -7.17 15.41
N SER A 9 6.33 -6.31 15.98
CA SER A 9 5.87 -5.43 17.05
C SER A 9 4.70 -4.62 16.53
N TYR A 10 3.47 -5.02 16.90
CA TYR A 10 2.29 -4.23 16.64
C TYR A 10 2.41 -2.95 17.46
N TYR A 11 2.68 -1.86 16.80
CA TYR A 11 2.54 -0.54 17.38
C TYR A 11 1.31 0.10 16.74
N PRO A 12 0.25 0.35 17.54
CA PRO A 12 -0.82 1.22 17.09
C PRO A 12 -0.21 2.57 16.72
N SER A 13 -0.88 3.31 15.86
CA SER A 13 -0.51 4.69 15.52
C SER A 13 -0.09 5.46 16.79
N GLU A 14 1.11 6.03 16.80
CA GLU A 14 1.60 6.82 17.94
C GLU A 14 0.75 8.08 18.18
N SER A 15 -0.09 8.47 17.21
CA SER A 15 -0.80 9.74 17.18
C SER A 15 -2.31 9.62 17.39
N LEU A 16 -2.91 8.43 17.25
CA LEU A 16 -4.36 8.23 17.30
C LEU A 16 -4.76 7.27 18.41
N SER A 17 -5.91 7.50 19.03
CA SER A 17 -6.53 6.51 19.91
C SER A 17 -7.01 5.29 19.10
N LEU A 18 -7.18 4.13 19.76
CA LEU A 18 -7.69 2.92 19.08
C LEU A 18 -9.08 3.15 18.48
N ASP A 19 -9.92 3.95 19.14
CA ASP A 19 -11.24 4.28 18.62
C ASP A 19 -11.16 5.13 17.35
N GLU A 20 -10.29 6.13 17.31
CA GLU A 20 -10.05 6.92 16.11
C GLU A 20 -9.49 6.06 14.98
N LEU A 21 -8.51 5.20 15.27
CA LEU A 21 -7.92 4.29 14.29
C LEU A 21 -8.97 3.35 13.69
N ALA A 22 -9.93 2.88 14.50
CA ALA A 22 -11.03 2.05 14.02
C ALA A 22 -11.88 2.77 12.96
N TYR A 23 -12.13 4.08 13.12
CA TYR A 23 -12.85 4.87 12.11
C TYR A 23 -12.02 5.05 10.83
N TRP A 24 -10.70 5.28 10.94
CA TRP A 24 -9.83 5.33 9.77
C TRP A 24 -9.92 4.04 8.95
N VAL A 25 -9.83 2.89 9.62
CA VAL A 25 -9.98 1.57 8.98
C VAL A 25 -11.37 1.41 8.36
N ALA A 26 -12.43 1.79 9.07
CA ALA A 26 -13.80 1.66 8.58
C ALA A 26 -14.06 2.47 7.31
N PHE A 27 -13.52 3.69 7.21
CA PHE A 27 -13.63 4.52 6.00
C PHE A 27 -13.04 3.84 4.76
N THR A 28 -11.96 3.07 4.88
CA THR A 28 -11.36 2.36 3.73
C THR A 28 -12.28 1.28 3.13
N ARG A 29 -13.28 0.85 3.88
CA ARG A 29 -14.24 -0.17 3.45
C ARG A 29 -15.46 0.43 2.74
N ILE A 30 -15.65 1.74 2.83
CA ILE A 30 -16.80 2.41 2.23
C ILE A 30 -16.59 2.61 0.72
N LEU A 31 -17.36 1.92 -0.07
CA LEU A 31 -17.33 2.09 -1.52
C LEU A 31 -17.77 3.51 -1.91
N GLY A 32 -16.96 4.19 -2.67
CA GLY A 32 -17.19 5.57 -3.08
C GLY A 32 -16.45 6.61 -2.24
N ILE A 33 -15.89 6.24 -1.08
CA ILE A 33 -15.00 7.12 -0.29
C ILE A 33 -13.56 6.66 -0.51
N GLY A 34 -12.94 7.17 -1.58
CA GLY A 34 -11.51 7.00 -1.82
C GLY A 34 -10.68 8.10 -1.13
N PRO A 35 -9.33 8.08 -1.30
CA PRO A 35 -8.43 9.01 -0.62
C PRO A 35 -8.81 10.48 -0.76
N VAL A 36 -9.24 10.92 -1.94
CA VAL A 36 -9.63 12.31 -2.21
C VAL A 36 -10.87 12.73 -1.40
N ARG A 37 -11.93 11.90 -1.43
CA ARG A 37 -13.14 12.20 -0.67
C ARG A 37 -12.93 12.06 0.84
N PHE A 38 -12.11 11.13 1.27
CA PHE A 38 -11.80 10.99 2.68
C PHE A 38 -11.01 12.18 3.19
N LYS A 39 -10.01 12.66 2.42
CA LYS A 39 -9.30 13.90 2.77
C LYS A 39 -10.25 15.09 2.86
N MET A 40 -11.15 15.25 1.88
CA MET A 40 -12.16 16.33 1.89
C MET A 40 -13.05 16.28 3.15
N LEU A 41 -13.44 15.08 3.61
CA LEU A 41 -14.16 14.92 4.87
C LEU A 41 -13.29 15.34 6.06
N LEU A 42 -12.04 14.89 6.13
CA LEU A 42 -11.12 15.28 7.21
C LEU A 42 -10.93 16.80 7.25
N ASP A 43 -10.73 17.44 6.09
CA ASP A 43 -10.57 18.88 6.01
C ASP A 43 -11.84 19.61 6.51
N TYR A 44 -13.05 19.15 6.18
CA TYR A 44 -14.30 19.74 6.63
C TYR A 44 -14.56 19.55 8.15
N PHE A 45 -14.27 18.37 8.67
CA PHE A 45 -14.45 18.03 10.09
C PHE A 45 -13.23 18.36 10.95
N HIS A 46 -12.30 19.20 10.46
CA HIS A 46 -11.10 19.61 11.18
C HIS A 46 -10.31 18.42 11.76
N ASP A 47 -10.18 17.40 10.92
CA ASP A 47 -9.50 16.17 11.25
C ASP A 47 -10.18 15.27 12.31
N ASP A 48 -11.37 15.60 12.77
CA ASP A 48 -12.17 14.73 13.63
C ASP A 48 -12.83 13.62 12.79
N VAL A 49 -12.12 12.46 12.73
CA VAL A 49 -12.59 11.29 11.97
C VAL A 49 -13.86 10.69 12.58
N ALA A 50 -14.04 10.80 13.89
CA ALA A 50 -15.22 10.28 14.57
C ALA A 50 -16.46 11.14 14.23
N ALA A 51 -16.30 12.47 14.22
CA ALA A 51 -17.35 13.37 13.76
C ALA A 51 -17.69 13.11 12.26
N ALA A 52 -16.68 12.97 11.39
CA ALA A 52 -16.88 12.62 9.99
C ALA A 52 -17.62 11.30 9.80
N TRP A 53 -17.28 10.26 10.60
CA TRP A 53 -17.96 8.97 10.54
C TRP A 53 -19.41 9.06 10.99
N ASN A 54 -19.71 9.80 12.06
CA ASN A 54 -21.04 9.91 12.65
C ASN A 54 -21.91 11.02 12.01
N ALA A 55 -21.36 11.78 11.08
CA ALA A 55 -22.03 12.89 10.43
C ALA A 55 -23.40 12.50 9.82
N ASN A 56 -24.36 13.43 9.90
CA ASN A 56 -25.66 13.26 9.30
C ASN A 56 -25.64 13.65 7.81
N TRP A 57 -26.75 13.42 7.12
CA TRP A 57 -26.87 13.69 5.68
C TRP A 57 -26.52 15.12 5.31
N LYS A 58 -27.00 16.11 6.10
CA LYS A 58 -26.79 17.53 5.83
C LYS A 58 -25.31 17.93 5.97
N GLU A 59 -24.65 17.45 6.99
CA GLU A 59 -23.22 17.70 7.23
C GLU A 59 -22.35 17.09 6.11
N LEU A 60 -22.66 15.85 5.69
CA LEU A 60 -21.97 15.22 4.58
C LEU A 60 -22.16 15.97 3.25
N ALA A 61 -23.36 16.51 3.01
CA ALA A 61 -23.63 17.34 1.84
C ALA A 61 -22.85 18.67 1.90
N GLN A 62 -22.78 19.30 3.07
CA GLN A 62 -22.01 20.53 3.29
C GLN A 62 -20.50 20.27 3.14
N ALA A 63 -20.01 19.07 3.51
CA ALA A 63 -18.64 18.65 3.26
C ALA A 63 -18.34 18.39 1.77
N GLY A 64 -19.32 18.47 0.88
CA GLY A 64 -19.15 18.39 -0.57
C GLY A 64 -19.36 17.01 -1.18
N LEU A 65 -19.96 16.05 -0.46
CA LEU A 65 -20.32 14.75 -1.03
C LEU A 65 -21.61 14.85 -1.87
N ASP A 66 -21.61 14.15 -2.99
CA ASP A 66 -22.80 13.98 -3.83
C ASP A 66 -23.85 13.12 -3.12
N GLN A 67 -25.15 13.38 -3.38
CA GLN A 67 -26.27 12.66 -2.78
C GLN A 67 -26.13 11.14 -2.89
N SER A 68 -25.79 10.62 -4.05
CA SER A 68 -25.64 9.18 -4.27
C SER A 68 -24.52 8.55 -3.40
N ILE A 69 -23.45 9.30 -3.14
CA ILE A 69 -22.35 8.89 -2.27
C ILE A 69 -22.79 8.92 -0.80
N ILE A 70 -23.52 9.97 -0.39
CA ILE A 70 -24.04 10.08 0.98
C ILE A 70 -24.98 8.92 1.29
N ASP A 71 -25.94 8.64 0.40
CA ASP A 71 -26.89 7.53 0.58
C ASP A 71 -26.19 6.17 0.65
N SER A 72 -25.15 5.99 -0.17
CA SER A 72 -24.31 4.79 -0.14
C SER A 72 -23.51 4.69 1.16
N PHE A 73 -22.90 5.79 1.59
CA PHE A 73 -22.13 5.86 2.84
C PHE A 73 -22.99 5.52 4.06
N ILE A 74 -24.16 6.14 4.19
CA ILE A 74 -25.09 5.92 5.34
C ILE A 74 -25.53 4.45 5.39
N ARG A 75 -25.86 3.83 4.24
CA ARG A 75 -26.25 2.42 4.19
C ARG A 75 -25.11 1.49 4.59
N GLN A 76 -23.90 1.72 4.07
CA GLN A 76 -22.73 0.89 4.36
C GLN A 76 -22.29 1.05 5.82
N ARG A 77 -22.28 2.28 6.33
CA ARG A 77 -21.97 2.59 7.72
C ARG A 77 -22.90 1.84 8.70
N ALA A 78 -24.21 1.79 8.42
CA ALA A 78 -25.19 1.12 9.27
C ALA A 78 -24.90 -0.38 9.46
N SER A 79 -24.22 -1.03 8.52
CA SER A 79 -23.81 -2.44 8.59
C SER A 79 -22.35 -2.65 9.00
N SER A 80 -21.62 -1.57 9.27
CA SER A 80 -20.19 -1.61 9.61
C SER A 80 -19.99 -1.54 11.12
N ASN A 81 -18.96 -2.23 11.59
CA ASN A 81 -18.48 -2.13 12.97
C ASN A 81 -16.98 -1.80 12.94
N PRO A 82 -16.59 -0.53 13.17
CA PRO A 82 -15.21 -0.09 13.10
C PRO A 82 -14.27 -0.88 14.01
N GLN A 83 -14.65 -1.12 15.27
CA GLN A 83 -13.83 -1.82 16.26
C GLN A 83 -13.56 -3.27 15.82
N ARG A 84 -14.59 -3.96 15.30
CA ARG A 84 -14.45 -5.33 14.80
C ARG A 84 -13.49 -5.42 13.59
N GLU A 85 -13.46 -4.40 12.75
CA GLU A 85 -12.51 -4.37 11.64
C GLU A 85 -11.07 -4.19 12.14
N LEU A 86 -10.85 -3.33 13.13
CA LEU A 86 -9.54 -3.17 13.75
C LEU A 86 -9.08 -4.46 14.46
N GLU A 87 -9.94 -5.11 15.25
CA GLU A 87 -9.63 -6.39 15.90
C GLU A 87 -9.18 -7.49 14.92
N LYS A 88 -9.73 -7.51 13.69
CA LYS A 88 -9.30 -8.48 12.67
C LYS A 88 -7.86 -8.23 12.24
N LEU A 89 -7.48 -6.97 12.09
CA LEU A 89 -6.11 -6.57 11.73
C LEU A 89 -5.12 -6.92 12.84
N GLU A 90 -5.50 -6.66 14.09
CA GLU A 90 -4.71 -7.02 15.27
C GLU A 90 -4.44 -8.53 15.34
N ARG A 91 -5.47 -9.36 15.17
CA ARG A 91 -5.33 -10.83 15.16
C ARG A 91 -4.38 -11.33 14.06
N LEU A 92 -4.32 -10.64 12.94
CA LEU A 92 -3.43 -10.97 11.82
C LEU A 92 -2.09 -10.24 11.91
N ARG A 93 -1.85 -9.49 12.98
CA ARG A 93 -0.62 -8.68 13.20
C ARG A 93 -0.33 -7.73 12.05
N VAL A 94 -1.41 -7.16 11.48
CA VAL A 94 -1.33 -6.14 10.43
C VAL A 94 -1.29 -4.77 11.08
N GLN A 95 -0.21 -4.04 10.86
CA GLN A 95 -0.10 -2.64 11.28
C GLN A 95 -0.98 -1.76 10.40
N VAL A 96 -1.56 -0.72 11.01
CA VAL A 96 -2.29 0.32 10.32
C VAL A 96 -1.51 1.62 10.47
N ILE A 97 -1.08 2.19 9.33
CA ILE A 97 -0.35 3.46 9.30
C ILE A 97 -1.23 4.46 8.54
N THR A 98 -1.62 5.54 9.19
CA THR A 98 -2.41 6.61 8.58
C THR A 98 -1.51 7.69 7.97
N ILE A 99 -2.02 8.48 7.05
CA ILE A 99 -1.27 9.60 6.44
C ILE A 99 -0.81 10.65 7.45
N ARG A 100 -1.31 10.60 8.69
CA ARG A 100 -0.94 11.46 9.81
C ARG A 100 0.23 10.95 10.62
N ASP A 101 0.50 9.66 10.56
CA ASP A 101 1.54 9.05 11.36
C ASP A 101 2.94 9.45 10.88
N ASN A 102 3.84 9.64 11.84
CA ASN A 102 5.25 9.91 11.53
C ASN A 102 5.92 8.75 10.77
N ALA A 103 5.40 7.52 10.93
CA ALA A 103 5.86 6.34 10.20
C ALA A 103 5.37 6.29 8.75
N TYR A 104 4.44 7.17 8.33
CA TYR A 104 3.97 7.20 6.96
C TYR A 104 5.09 7.66 6.01
N PRO A 105 5.35 6.93 4.89
CA PRO A 105 6.44 7.25 3.97
C PRO A 105 6.29 8.66 3.37
N SER A 106 7.30 9.51 3.56
CA SER A 106 7.23 10.92 3.16
C SER A 106 7.00 11.12 1.67
N LEU A 107 7.73 10.39 0.82
CA LEU A 107 7.55 10.45 -0.64
C LEU A 107 6.13 10.06 -1.07
N LEU A 108 5.56 9.04 -0.42
CA LEU A 108 4.20 8.62 -0.72
C LEU A 108 3.16 9.67 -0.32
N LYS A 109 3.43 10.46 0.71
CA LYS A 109 2.56 11.55 1.16
C LYS A 109 2.42 12.66 0.13
N GLU A 110 3.42 12.84 -0.72
CA GLU A 110 3.47 13.93 -1.72
C GLU A 110 2.65 13.65 -2.98
N ILE A 111 2.27 12.40 -3.26
CA ILE A 111 1.45 12.12 -4.43
C ILE A 111 0.01 12.64 -4.23
N SER A 112 -0.60 13.17 -5.29
CA SER A 112 -1.92 13.82 -5.25
C SER A 112 -3.06 12.95 -4.72
N ASN A 113 -2.93 11.64 -4.80
CA ASN A 113 -3.90 10.65 -4.34
C ASN A 113 -3.26 9.65 -3.38
N ALA A 114 -2.43 10.14 -2.44
CA ALA A 114 -1.81 9.32 -1.41
C ALA A 114 -2.85 8.49 -0.66
N PRO A 115 -2.61 7.20 -0.38
CA PRO A 115 -3.48 6.41 0.45
C PRO A 115 -3.63 7.04 1.83
N THR A 116 -4.85 7.20 2.32
CA THR A 116 -5.09 7.72 3.67
C THR A 116 -4.72 6.73 4.76
N VAL A 117 -4.74 5.44 4.43
CA VAL A 117 -4.37 4.32 5.29
C VAL A 117 -3.50 3.36 4.51
N LEU A 118 -2.44 2.88 5.14
CA LEU A 118 -1.63 1.75 4.69
C LEU A 118 -1.78 0.60 5.68
N TYR A 119 -2.01 -0.58 5.15
CA TYR A 119 -1.93 -1.85 5.87
C TYR A 119 -0.56 -2.44 5.63
N VAL A 120 0.12 -2.83 6.69
CA VAL A 120 1.52 -3.28 6.64
C VAL A 120 1.68 -4.59 7.38
N ALA A 121 2.28 -5.59 6.74
CA ALA A 121 2.80 -6.79 7.37
C ALA A 121 4.33 -6.81 7.22
N GLY A 122 5.05 -7.08 8.28
CA GLY A 122 6.51 -6.88 8.35
C GLY A 122 6.86 -5.50 8.89
N THR A 123 7.98 -4.94 8.46
CA THR A 123 8.51 -3.70 9.06
C THR A 123 8.84 -2.66 8.00
N LEU A 124 8.17 -1.51 8.05
CA LEU A 124 8.61 -0.28 7.38
C LEU A 124 9.59 0.46 8.29
N LYS A 125 10.72 0.87 7.75
CA LYS A 125 11.75 1.62 8.48
C LYS A 125 11.95 2.96 7.79
N LYS A 126 11.48 4.02 8.41
CA LYS A 126 11.42 5.36 7.83
C LYS A 126 12.75 5.82 7.21
N GLU A 127 13.85 5.60 7.91
CA GLU A 127 15.17 6.03 7.46
C GLU A 127 15.73 5.13 6.36
N GLU A 128 15.70 3.81 6.56
CA GLU A 128 16.23 2.83 5.60
C GLU A 128 15.40 2.79 4.31
N ASP A 129 14.07 2.96 4.41
CA ASP A 129 13.16 2.93 3.27
C ASP A 129 12.98 4.29 2.58
N SER A 130 13.56 5.37 3.12
CA SER A 130 13.54 6.71 2.50
C SER A 130 14.30 6.76 1.18
N PHE A 131 15.30 5.90 1.01
CA PHE A 131 16.02 5.74 -0.23
C PHE A 131 15.68 4.41 -0.90
N ALA A 132 14.63 4.43 -1.70
CA ALA A 132 14.09 3.26 -2.36
C ALA A 132 13.98 3.44 -3.88
N LEU A 133 14.15 2.35 -4.63
CA LEU A 133 13.95 2.28 -6.07
C LEU A 133 12.94 1.20 -6.44
N GLY A 134 11.98 1.57 -7.30
CA GLY A 134 11.03 0.63 -7.86
C GLY A 134 11.65 -0.18 -8.99
N ILE A 135 11.56 -1.52 -8.94
CA ILE A 135 11.91 -2.40 -10.06
C ILE A 135 10.64 -3.06 -10.56
N VAL A 136 10.32 -2.87 -11.83
CA VAL A 136 9.09 -3.40 -12.44
C VAL A 136 9.35 -3.92 -13.84
N GLY A 137 8.47 -4.77 -14.34
CA GLY A 137 8.61 -5.27 -15.71
C GLY A 137 7.60 -6.33 -16.10
N THR A 138 7.98 -7.11 -17.09
CA THR A 138 7.14 -8.17 -17.67
C THR A 138 6.93 -9.34 -16.72
N ARG A 139 5.75 -9.96 -16.84
CA ARG A 139 5.47 -11.25 -16.16
C ARG A 139 6.10 -12.45 -16.88
N LYS A 140 6.41 -12.31 -18.19
CA LYS A 140 7.10 -13.33 -19.01
C LYS A 140 8.52 -12.86 -19.27
N VAL A 141 9.45 -13.27 -18.43
CA VAL A 141 10.83 -12.77 -18.42
C VAL A 141 11.71 -13.58 -19.34
N SER A 142 12.51 -12.89 -20.17
CA SER A 142 13.59 -13.50 -20.93
C SER A 142 14.80 -13.82 -20.05
N ALA A 143 15.75 -14.64 -20.56
CA ALA A 143 17.02 -14.87 -19.87
C ALA A 143 17.79 -13.56 -19.62
N TYR A 144 17.78 -12.65 -20.58
CA TYR A 144 18.39 -11.33 -20.46
C TYR A 144 17.69 -10.48 -19.38
N GLY A 145 16.35 -10.39 -19.40
CA GLY A 145 15.58 -9.63 -18.43
C GLY A 145 15.82 -10.15 -16.99
N ARG A 146 15.94 -11.46 -16.81
CA ARG A 146 16.31 -12.09 -15.53
C ARG A 146 17.68 -11.61 -15.08
N GLN A 147 18.71 -11.80 -15.92
CA GLN A 147 20.09 -11.43 -15.59
C GLN A 147 20.22 -9.95 -15.20
N VAL A 148 19.61 -9.05 -15.99
CA VAL A 148 19.63 -7.61 -15.74
C VAL A 148 18.91 -7.27 -14.43
N THR A 149 17.74 -7.87 -14.17
CA THR A 149 16.99 -7.64 -12.93
C THR A 149 17.78 -8.11 -11.71
N GLU A 150 18.40 -9.28 -11.78
CA GLU A 150 19.24 -9.82 -10.69
C GLU A 150 20.46 -8.93 -10.44
N GLN A 151 21.12 -8.45 -11.49
CA GLN A 151 22.26 -7.56 -11.36
C GLN A 151 21.88 -6.24 -10.65
N PHE A 152 20.82 -5.56 -11.12
CA PHE A 152 20.37 -4.31 -10.52
C PHE A 152 19.86 -4.49 -9.09
N ALA A 153 18.97 -5.47 -8.84
CA ALA A 153 18.42 -5.70 -7.52
C ALA A 153 19.50 -6.05 -6.48
N ARG A 154 20.52 -6.82 -6.88
CA ARG A 154 21.68 -7.13 -6.03
C ARG A 154 22.51 -5.88 -5.75
N GLY A 155 22.83 -5.08 -6.77
CA GLY A 155 23.61 -3.85 -6.60
C GLY A 155 22.89 -2.83 -5.71
N LEU A 156 21.58 -2.67 -5.87
CA LEU A 156 20.77 -1.81 -5.01
C LEU A 156 20.79 -2.29 -3.55
N ALA A 157 20.53 -3.58 -3.34
CA ALA A 157 20.54 -4.18 -2.00
C ALA A 157 21.90 -4.01 -1.30
N GLN A 158 23.01 -4.24 -2.00
CA GLN A 158 24.37 -4.03 -1.50
C GLN A 158 24.68 -2.56 -1.22
N GLY A 159 24.02 -1.65 -1.95
CA GLY A 159 24.12 -0.20 -1.73
C GLY A 159 23.14 0.33 -0.67
N ASN A 160 22.49 -0.54 0.11
CA ASN A 160 21.47 -0.18 1.11
C ASN A 160 20.29 0.59 0.50
N VAL A 161 19.94 0.34 -0.76
CA VAL A 161 18.76 0.90 -1.42
C VAL A 161 17.63 -0.10 -1.31
N THR A 162 16.50 0.31 -0.74
CA THR A 162 15.32 -0.55 -0.63
C THR A 162 14.69 -0.79 -2.00
N VAL A 163 14.46 -2.05 -2.34
CA VAL A 163 13.81 -2.45 -3.60
C VAL A 163 12.29 -2.47 -3.41
N VAL A 164 11.56 -1.66 -4.17
CA VAL A 164 10.09 -1.64 -4.15
C VAL A 164 9.54 -2.30 -5.42
N SER A 165 8.60 -3.23 -5.27
CA SER A 165 7.94 -3.84 -6.44
C SER A 165 6.54 -4.35 -6.08
N GLY A 166 5.89 -5.06 -7.00
CA GLY A 166 4.47 -5.38 -6.90
C GLY A 166 4.14 -6.84 -6.61
N LEU A 167 5.09 -7.65 -6.25
CA LEU A 167 4.90 -9.09 -5.97
C LEU A 167 4.31 -9.90 -7.15
N ALA A 168 4.27 -9.37 -8.37
CA ALA A 168 3.79 -10.08 -9.54
C ALA A 168 4.76 -11.17 -10.00
N HIS A 169 4.30 -12.06 -10.89
CA HIS A 169 5.21 -12.97 -11.58
C HIS A 169 6.29 -12.21 -12.34
N GLY A 170 7.42 -12.88 -12.58
CA GLY A 170 8.47 -12.38 -13.43
C GLY A 170 9.37 -11.37 -12.75
N ILE A 171 9.53 -10.17 -13.30
CA ILE A 171 10.49 -9.16 -12.84
C ILE A 171 10.30 -8.83 -11.37
N ASP A 172 9.07 -8.62 -10.92
CA ASP A 172 8.79 -8.26 -9.53
C ASP A 172 9.29 -9.33 -8.54
N ALA A 173 8.95 -10.61 -8.79
CA ALA A 173 9.38 -11.71 -7.94
C ALA A 173 10.91 -11.90 -7.95
N ILE A 174 11.56 -11.72 -9.10
CA ILE A 174 13.02 -11.77 -9.23
C ILE A 174 13.67 -10.65 -8.41
N ALA A 175 13.15 -9.42 -8.53
CA ALA A 175 13.67 -8.27 -7.81
C ALA A 175 13.61 -8.47 -6.29
N HIS A 176 12.45 -8.87 -5.75
CA HIS A 176 12.29 -9.16 -4.32
C HIS A 176 13.21 -10.28 -3.84
N THR A 177 13.23 -11.41 -4.59
CA THR A 177 14.05 -12.57 -4.23
C THR A 177 15.53 -12.22 -4.20
N THR A 178 15.99 -11.47 -5.19
CA THR A 178 17.40 -11.08 -5.30
C THR A 178 17.80 -10.10 -4.21
N ALA A 179 16.94 -9.11 -3.90
CA ALA A 179 17.19 -8.16 -2.82
C ALA A 179 17.36 -8.88 -1.47
N LEU A 180 16.43 -9.78 -1.12
CA LEU A 180 16.50 -10.58 0.10
C LEU A 180 17.76 -11.48 0.14
N ASN A 181 18.07 -12.16 -0.96
CA ASN A 181 19.25 -13.03 -1.04
C ASN A 181 20.58 -12.25 -0.93
N ALA A 182 20.57 -10.97 -1.26
CA ALA A 182 21.71 -10.08 -1.10
C ALA A 182 21.78 -9.42 0.29
N GLY A 183 20.86 -9.75 1.21
CA GLY A 183 20.79 -9.17 2.55
C GLY A 183 20.17 -7.78 2.61
N GLY A 184 19.57 -7.31 1.51
CA GLY A 184 18.96 -5.98 1.44
C GLY A 184 17.47 -5.98 1.74
N ARG A 185 16.91 -4.77 1.83
CA ARG A 185 15.50 -4.55 2.13
C ARG A 185 14.63 -4.55 0.87
N THR A 186 13.37 -5.03 1.03
CA THR A 186 12.40 -4.97 -0.06
C THR A 186 10.97 -4.74 0.44
N ILE A 187 10.22 -3.91 -0.29
CA ILE A 187 8.81 -3.61 0.00
C ILE A 187 7.95 -4.11 -1.17
N ALA A 188 7.04 -5.04 -0.86
CA ALA A 188 6.10 -5.55 -1.83
C ALA A 188 4.75 -4.84 -1.69
N VAL A 189 4.35 -4.09 -2.70
CA VAL A 189 3.06 -3.39 -2.72
C VAL A 189 2.02 -4.31 -3.34
N MET A 190 0.91 -4.56 -2.63
CA MET A 190 -0.12 -5.50 -3.06
C MET A 190 -1.34 -4.82 -3.67
N ALA A 191 -2.05 -5.54 -4.55
CA ALA A 191 -3.30 -5.10 -5.18
C ALA A 191 -4.53 -5.83 -4.61
N SER A 192 -4.41 -6.34 -3.39
CA SER A 192 -5.40 -7.09 -2.62
C SER A 192 -5.22 -6.80 -1.13
N GLY A 193 -6.14 -7.25 -0.28
CA GLY A 193 -5.90 -7.28 1.17
C GLY A 193 -4.72 -8.20 1.52
N LEU A 194 -4.07 -7.95 2.66
CA LEU A 194 -2.89 -8.71 3.10
C LEU A 194 -3.20 -10.19 3.42
N ASP A 195 -4.45 -10.51 3.65
CA ASP A 195 -4.94 -11.88 3.84
C ASP A 195 -5.08 -12.68 2.54
N ILE A 196 -4.86 -12.04 1.37
CA ILE A 196 -5.00 -12.65 0.05
C ILE A 196 -3.74 -12.38 -0.78
N ILE A 197 -2.78 -13.29 -0.73
CA ILE A 197 -1.56 -13.18 -1.54
C ILE A 197 -1.85 -13.53 -3.00
N TYR A 198 -1.48 -12.62 -3.88
CA TYR A 198 -1.61 -12.82 -5.34
C TYR A 198 -0.35 -12.34 -6.09
N PRO A 199 0.19 -13.15 -6.99
CA PRO A 199 -0.24 -14.52 -7.29
C PRO A 199 0.07 -15.51 -6.15
N SER A 200 -0.70 -16.59 -6.03
CA SER A 200 -0.56 -17.58 -4.95
C SER A 200 0.80 -18.27 -4.92
N GLU A 201 1.44 -18.40 -6.07
CA GLU A 201 2.78 -18.96 -6.25
C GLU A 201 3.87 -18.12 -5.52
N ASN A 202 3.60 -16.85 -5.28
CA ASN A 202 4.51 -15.95 -4.56
C ASN A 202 4.23 -15.91 -3.04
N THR A 203 3.35 -16.78 -2.52
CA THR A 203 3.06 -16.84 -1.06
C THR A 203 4.32 -17.10 -0.24
N GLY A 204 5.19 -18.03 -0.68
CA GLY A 204 6.46 -18.29 0.01
C GLY A 204 7.39 -17.08 -0.01
N LEU A 205 7.42 -16.32 -1.10
CA LEU A 205 8.20 -15.08 -1.18
C LEU A 205 7.63 -13.98 -0.27
N ALA A 206 6.30 -13.80 -0.26
CA ALA A 206 5.63 -12.85 0.63
C ALA A 206 5.96 -13.16 2.11
N ARG A 207 5.88 -14.42 2.50
CA ARG A 207 6.24 -14.87 3.85
C ARG A 207 7.70 -14.54 4.17
N ARG A 208 8.63 -14.88 3.27
CA ARG A 208 10.07 -14.57 3.45
C ARG A 208 10.32 -13.06 3.62
N ILE A 209 9.62 -12.20 2.89
CA ILE A 209 9.76 -10.73 3.03
C ILE A 209 9.43 -10.30 4.46
N VAL A 210 8.33 -10.81 5.03
CA VAL A 210 7.88 -10.45 6.37
C VAL A 210 8.77 -11.06 7.46
N GLU A 211 9.02 -12.38 7.40
CA GLU A 211 9.73 -13.14 8.43
C GLU A 211 11.23 -12.82 8.50
N SER A 212 11.84 -12.38 7.40
CA SER A 212 13.25 -11.97 7.40
C SER A 212 13.53 -10.70 8.20
N GLY A 213 12.51 -9.91 8.57
CA GLY A 213 12.68 -8.57 9.13
C GLY A 213 13.30 -7.55 8.17
N GLN A 214 13.55 -7.95 6.92
CA GLN A 214 14.20 -7.13 5.89
C GLN A 214 13.19 -6.53 4.90
N GLY A 215 11.92 -6.43 5.27
CA GLY A 215 10.94 -5.86 4.38
C GLY A 215 9.53 -5.81 4.92
N ALA A 216 8.62 -5.44 4.03
CA ALA A 216 7.20 -5.36 4.32
C ALA A 216 6.35 -5.69 3.10
N LEU A 217 5.16 -6.20 3.37
CA LEU A 217 4.03 -6.16 2.44
C LEU A 217 3.19 -4.94 2.76
N VAL A 218 2.83 -4.16 1.77
CA VAL A 218 2.07 -2.92 1.93
C VAL A 218 0.89 -2.89 0.99
N THR A 219 -0.27 -2.47 1.48
CA THR A 219 -1.45 -2.25 0.65
C THR A 219 -2.34 -1.13 1.19
N GLU A 220 -3.14 -0.51 0.32
CA GLU A 220 -4.25 0.36 0.73
C GLU A 220 -5.59 -0.38 0.85
N PHE A 221 -5.63 -1.64 0.41
CA PHE A 221 -6.87 -2.42 0.38
C PHE A 221 -7.11 -3.12 1.70
N PRO A 222 -8.32 -2.98 2.30
CA PRO A 222 -8.66 -3.68 3.53
C PRO A 222 -8.70 -5.21 3.35
N LEU A 223 -8.66 -5.93 4.46
CA LEU A 223 -8.77 -7.39 4.48
C LEU A 223 -10.01 -7.87 3.70
N GLY A 224 -9.87 -9.00 3.01
CA GLY A 224 -10.92 -9.61 2.20
C GLY A 224 -11.06 -9.04 0.79
N VAL A 225 -10.36 -7.96 0.45
CA VAL A 225 -10.37 -7.42 -0.93
C VAL A 225 -9.56 -8.33 -1.83
N LYS A 226 -10.26 -8.94 -2.80
CA LYS A 226 -9.65 -9.83 -3.79
C LYS A 226 -8.87 -9.04 -4.85
N PRO A 227 -7.86 -9.66 -5.47
CA PRO A 227 -7.18 -9.05 -6.62
C PRO A 227 -8.17 -8.83 -7.76
N ASP A 228 -8.20 -7.60 -8.28
CA ASP A 228 -9.03 -7.20 -9.41
C ASP A 228 -8.17 -6.43 -10.42
N SER A 229 -8.54 -6.50 -11.70
CA SER A 229 -7.83 -5.79 -12.78
C SER A 229 -7.72 -4.29 -12.55
N LYS A 230 -8.69 -3.67 -11.87
CA LYS A 230 -8.71 -2.24 -11.50
C LYS A 230 -7.70 -1.90 -10.40
N ASN A 231 -7.41 -2.86 -9.51
CA ASN A 231 -6.55 -2.64 -8.36
C ASN A 231 -5.07 -2.55 -8.74
N PHE A 232 -4.64 -3.24 -9.82
CA PHE A 232 -3.24 -3.20 -10.26
C PHE A 232 -2.79 -1.80 -10.69
N PRO A 233 -3.52 -1.07 -11.55
CA PRO A 233 -3.18 0.32 -11.86
C PRO A 233 -3.25 1.25 -10.65
N ALA A 234 -4.24 1.08 -9.78
CA ALA A 234 -4.39 1.87 -8.55
C ALA A 234 -3.18 1.67 -7.63
N ARG A 235 -2.76 0.41 -7.40
CA ARG A 235 -1.60 0.04 -6.60
C ARG A 235 -0.29 0.62 -7.15
N ASN A 236 -0.14 0.68 -8.47
CA ASN A 236 1.12 1.10 -9.09
C ASN A 236 1.55 2.52 -8.68
N ARG A 237 0.60 3.41 -8.35
CA ARG A 237 0.94 4.74 -7.82
C ARG A 237 1.65 4.67 -6.46
N ILE A 238 1.39 3.63 -5.68
CA ILE A 238 2.03 3.42 -4.39
C ILE A 238 3.47 2.95 -4.60
N ILE A 239 3.73 2.06 -5.57
CA ILE A 239 5.11 1.69 -5.95
C ILE A 239 5.89 2.95 -6.34
N SER A 240 5.30 3.79 -7.20
CA SER A 240 5.93 5.04 -7.64
C SER A 240 6.12 6.02 -6.48
N GLY A 241 5.13 6.15 -5.59
CA GLY A 241 5.17 7.07 -4.47
C GLY A 241 6.12 6.65 -3.34
N LEU A 242 6.46 5.37 -3.25
CA LEU A 242 7.47 4.87 -2.30
C LEU A 242 8.89 4.95 -2.85
N SER A 243 9.06 5.35 -4.12
CA SER A 243 10.35 5.21 -4.83
C SER A 243 10.87 6.55 -5.33
N GLN A 244 12.17 6.78 -5.17
CA GLN A 244 12.90 7.91 -5.77
C GLN A 244 12.93 7.83 -7.32
N GLY A 245 12.83 6.62 -7.85
CA GLY A 245 12.81 6.35 -9.29
C GLY A 245 12.27 4.97 -9.60
N ILE A 246 11.93 4.74 -10.88
CA ILE A 246 11.43 3.45 -11.36
C ILE A 246 12.36 2.91 -12.43
N LEU A 247 12.90 1.72 -12.19
CA LEU A 247 13.68 0.94 -13.13
C LEU A 247 12.77 -0.09 -13.82
N VAL A 248 12.70 -0.02 -15.14
CA VAL A 248 12.02 -1.00 -15.98
C VAL A 248 13.08 -1.87 -16.65
N THR A 249 13.25 -3.10 -16.18
CA THR A 249 14.31 -3.98 -16.69
C THR A 249 13.91 -4.70 -17.98
N GLU A 250 12.65 -5.05 -18.11
CA GLU A 250 12.11 -5.63 -19.34
C GLU A 250 10.61 -5.31 -19.47
N ALA A 251 10.18 -4.83 -20.62
CA ALA A 251 8.78 -4.55 -20.91
C ALA A 251 8.36 -5.10 -22.28
N PRO A 252 7.14 -5.64 -22.42
CA PRO A 252 6.58 -5.93 -23.72
C PRO A 252 6.37 -4.61 -24.47
N LYS A 253 6.49 -4.64 -25.80
CA LYS A 253 6.30 -3.45 -26.67
C LYS A 253 4.91 -2.78 -26.54
N GLN A 254 3.96 -3.37 -25.81
CA GLN A 254 2.59 -2.88 -25.66
C GLN A 254 2.11 -2.80 -24.19
N LYS A 255 1.68 -1.58 -23.83
CA LYS A 255 0.64 -1.15 -22.86
C LYS A 255 0.77 -1.33 -21.33
N GLY A 256 1.68 -2.04 -20.72
CA GLY A 256 1.63 -2.22 -19.25
C GLY A 256 2.53 -1.24 -18.45
N VAL A 257 3.71 -1.00 -18.95
CA VAL A 257 4.77 -0.22 -18.27
C VAL A 257 4.56 1.29 -18.40
N THR A 258 3.92 1.73 -19.49
CA THR A 258 3.62 3.15 -19.75
C THR A 258 2.77 3.80 -18.64
N GLN A 259 1.94 3.03 -17.93
CA GLN A 259 1.12 3.56 -16.83
C GLN A 259 1.93 3.81 -15.56
N LEU A 260 2.92 2.96 -15.24
CA LEU A 260 3.83 3.15 -14.11
C LEU A 260 4.72 4.38 -14.30
N THR A 261 5.35 4.50 -15.49
CA THR A 261 6.21 5.64 -15.80
C THR A 261 5.42 6.94 -15.98
N ALA A 262 4.18 6.89 -16.46
CA ALA A 262 3.31 8.06 -16.54
C ALA A 262 2.78 8.49 -15.14
N GLY A 263 2.60 7.57 -14.22
CA GLY A 263 2.29 7.86 -12.81
C GLY A 263 3.44 8.59 -12.13
N TRP A 264 4.66 8.06 -12.26
CA TRP A 264 5.87 8.67 -11.70
C TRP A 264 6.12 10.09 -12.25
N ARG A 265 6.01 10.29 -13.56
CA ARG A 265 6.16 11.62 -14.19
C ARG A 265 5.14 12.65 -13.71
N ARG A 266 3.95 12.24 -13.30
CA ARG A 266 2.90 13.15 -12.80
C ARG A 266 3.12 13.53 -11.33
N SER A 267 3.61 12.59 -10.51
CA SER A 267 3.85 12.85 -9.09
C SER A 267 5.14 13.64 -8.82
N HIS A 268 6.13 13.62 -9.74
CA HIS A 268 7.46 14.27 -9.56
C HIS A 268 7.70 15.45 -10.52
N ARG A 269 6.68 15.99 -11.18
CA ARG A 269 6.79 17.20 -12.03
C ARG A 269 6.59 18.53 -11.27
N ALA A 270 6.40 18.50 -9.99
CA ALA A 270 6.16 19.69 -9.16
C ALA A 270 7.36 20.03 -8.25
N ALA A 271 8.59 19.66 -8.67
CA ALA A 271 9.82 20.11 -8.04
C ALA A 271 10.64 20.90 -9.05
#